data_065de36b94b6cea9d8f40137f19dd13c
#
_entry.id   065de36b94b6cea9d8f40137f19dd13c
#
_cell.length_a   1.000
_cell.length_b   1.000
_cell.length_c   1.000
_cell.angle_alpha   90.00
_cell.angle_beta   90.00
_cell.angle_gamma   90.00
#
_symmetry.space_group_name_H-M   'P 1'
#
loop_
_entity.id
_entity.type
_entity.pdbx_description
1 polymer ?
#
loop_
_entity_poly.entity_id
_entity_poly.type
_entity_poly.pdbx_seq_one_letter_code
_entity_poly.pdbx_strand_id
1 'polypeptide(L)'
;MFESFYKNKRVLVTGATGFKGSWLVLWLKKLGADVRGYALKPNTVPSMFDALRISEKVPTVFGNILDRDLLEKTFNEFKPEIVFHLAAQPLVRLSYAEPVLTYETNVIGSLNVLEAARRCGSVKAFVNVTTDKCYENKEVAKG
;
A
#
# COMPACT_ATOMS: atom_id res chain seq x y z
N MET A 1 12.23 19.87 1.92
CA MET A 1 12.69 19.04 0.81
C MET A 1 11.56 18.52 -0.07
N PHE A 2 10.40 18.13 0.45
CA PHE A 2 9.27 17.63 -0.35
C PHE A 2 8.06 18.58 -0.41
N GLU A 3 8.20 19.82 0.06
CA GLU A 3 7.10 20.74 0.39
C GLU A 3 6.15 21.09 -0.76
N SER A 4 6.64 21.05 -2.00
CA SER A 4 5.79 21.34 -3.17
C SER A 4 5.57 20.13 -4.08
N PHE A 5 6.38 19.08 -3.99
CA PHE A 5 6.33 17.95 -4.92
C PHE A 5 4.99 17.21 -4.89
N TYR A 6 4.49 16.94 -3.68
CA TYR A 6 3.24 16.18 -3.50
C TYR A 6 1.97 17.04 -3.57
N LYS A 7 2.11 18.37 -3.57
CA LYS A 7 0.95 19.28 -3.57
C LYS A 7 0.05 19.01 -4.78
N ASN A 8 -1.22 18.70 -4.51
CA ASN A 8 -2.24 18.36 -5.51
C ASN A 8 -1.95 17.10 -6.35
N LYS A 9 -0.95 16.29 -6.00
CA LYS A 9 -0.73 14.99 -6.65
C LYS A 9 -1.72 13.95 -6.13
N ARG A 10 -2.30 13.19 -7.04
CA ARG A 10 -3.15 12.04 -6.68
C ARG A 10 -2.25 10.86 -6.34
N VAL A 11 -2.28 10.44 -5.08
CA VAL A 11 -1.42 9.37 -4.55
C VAL A 11 -2.29 8.24 -4.02
N LEU A 12 -2.16 7.06 -4.58
CA LEU A 12 -2.80 5.84 -4.08
C LEU A 12 -1.81 5.06 -3.20
N VAL A 13 -2.27 4.67 -2.03
CA VAL A 13 -1.48 3.85 -1.10
C VAL A 13 -2.22 2.55 -0.83
N THR A 14 -1.65 1.42 -1.26
CA THR A 14 -2.18 0.11 -0.86
C THR A 14 -1.61 -0.28 0.50
N GLY A 15 -2.36 -1.05 1.29
CA GLY A 15 -1.97 -1.36 2.66
C GLY A 15 -2.07 -0.15 3.62
N ALA A 16 -2.93 0.81 3.28
CA ALA A 16 -3.13 2.06 4.02
C ALA A 16 -3.56 1.88 5.48
N THR A 17 -4.16 0.75 5.83
CA THR A 17 -4.60 0.42 7.20
C THR A 17 -3.51 -0.19 8.07
N GLY A 18 -2.41 -0.65 7.46
CA GLY A 18 -1.25 -1.18 8.18
C GLY A 18 -0.48 -0.09 8.92
N PHE A 19 0.45 -0.49 9.80
CA PHE A 19 1.23 0.44 10.60
C PHE A 19 1.97 1.48 9.75
N LYS A 20 2.80 1.03 8.81
CA LYS A 20 3.55 1.92 7.90
C LYS A 20 2.62 2.70 6.96
N GLY A 21 1.58 2.03 6.43
CA GLY A 21 0.62 2.65 5.52
C GLY A 21 -0.12 3.81 6.18
N SER A 22 -0.55 3.67 7.42
CA SER A 22 -1.25 4.72 8.18
C SER A 22 -0.36 5.96 8.39
N TRP A 23 0.91 5.78 8.71
CA TRP A 23 1.86 6.89 8.81
C TRP A 23 2.08 7.56 7.45
N LEU A 24 2.26 6.77 6.40
CA LEU A 24 2.53 7.30 5.06
C LEU A 24 1.35 8.13 4.52
N VAL A 25 0.12 7.64 4.62
CA VAL A 25 -1.06 8.38 4.15
C VAL A 25 -1.25 9.69 4.90
N LEU A 26 -1.00 9.70 6.22
CA LEU A 26 -1.06 10.92 7.01
C LEU A 26 0.02 11.92 6.61
N TRP A 27 1.24 11.45 6.37
CA TRP A 27 2.35 12.28 5.93
C TRP A 27 2.10 12.89 4.56
N LEU A 28 1.70 12.07 3.58
CA LEU A 28 1.35 12.53 2.24
C LEU A 28 0.23 13.58 2.26
N LYS A 29 -0.79 13.36 3.11
CA LYS A 29 -1.87 14.33 3.31
C LYS A 29 -1.33 15.66 3.85
N LYS A 30 -0.41 15.62 4.82
CA LYS A 30 0.24 16.84 5.34
C LYS A 30 1.10 17.54 4.30
N LEU A 31 1.68 16.81 3.35
CA LEU A 31 2.42 17.37 2.21
C LEU A 31 1.53 17.93 1.09
N GLY A 32 0.20 17.93 1.29
CA GLY A 32 -0.77 18.50 0.37
C GLY A 32 -1.17 17.59 -0.80
N ALA A 33 -0.88 16.29 -0.72
CA ALA A 33 -1.35 15.33 -1.71
C ALA A 33 -2.86 15.08 -1.58
N ASP A 34 -3.51 14.80 -2.71
CA ASP A 34 -4.80 14.12 -2.75
C ASP A 34 -4.54 12.62 -2.59
N VAL A 35 -4.86 12.09 -1.40
CA VAL A 35 -4.49 10.73 -1.02
C VAL A 35 -5.73 9.84 -0.97
N ARG A 36 -5.63 8.64 -1.56
CA ARG A 36 -6.61 7.57 -1.41
C ARG A 36 -5.92 6.32 -0.89
N GLY A 37 -6.52 5.69 0.13
CA GLY A 37 -6.12 4.38 0.63
C GLY A 37 -6.84 3.25 -0.09
N TYR A 38 -6.16 2.09 -0.23
CA TYR A 38 -6.75 0.81 -0.62
C TYR A 38 -6.20 -0.28 0.29
N ALA A 39 -7.03 -0.95 1.08
CA ALA A 39 -6.56 -1.95 2.03
C ALA A 39 -7.68 -2.83 2.56
N LEU A 40 -7.34 -3.95 3.20
CA LEU A 40 -8.25 -4.66 4.08
C LEU A 40 -8.58 -3.78 5.30
N LYS A 41 -9.68 -4.08 5.99
CA LYS A 41 -9.95 -3.45 7.30
C LYS A 41 -8.81 -3.76 8.27
N PRO A 42 -8.54 -2.86 9.24
CA PRO A 42 -7.56 -3.15 10.30
C PRO A 42 -7.86 -4.48 10.99
N ASN A 43 -6.83 -5.30 11.21
CA ASN A 43 -6.94 -6.62 11.81
C ASN A 43 -6.42 -6.68 13.25
N THR A 44 -6.05 -5.54 13.84
CA THR A 44 -5.57 -5.41 15.21
C THR A 44 -6.36 -4.36 15.98
N VAL A 45 -6.51 -4.57 17.28
CA VAL A 45 -7.08 -3.60 18.22
C VAL A 45 -6.12 -3.45 19.41
N PRO A 46 -5.54 -2.27 19.62
CA PRO A 46 -5.67 -1.05 18.81
C PRO A 46 -4.97 -1.16 17.43
N SER A 47 -5.45 -0.40 16.44
CA SER A 47 -4.77 -0.21 15.17
C SER A 47 -4.22 1.21 15.05
N MET A 48 -3.14 1.38 14.28
CA MET A 48 -2.61 2.71 13.98
C MET A 48 -3.58 3.53 13.12
N PHE A 49 -4.31 2.87 12.24
CA PHE A 49 -5.33 3.49 11.39
C PHE A 49 -6.44 4.17 12.21
N ASP A 50 -6.92 3.48 13.24
CA ASP A 50 -7.96 4.02 14.13
C ASP A 50 -7.39 5.08 15.09
N ALA A 51 -6.22 4.82 15.68
CA ALA A 51 -5.56 5.75 16.60
C ALA A 51 -5.28 7.12 15.96
N LEU A 52 -4.93 7.13 14.68
CA LEU A 52 -4.70 8.35 13.90
C LEU A 52 -5.97 8.92 13.24
N ARG A 53 -7.11 8.26 13.39
CA ARG A 53 -8.38 8.62 12.74
C ARG A 53 -8.21 8.84 11.24
N ILE A 54 -7.55 7.90 10.57
CA ILE A 54 -7.25 8.01 9.14
C ILE A 54 -8.52 8.05 8.30
N SER A 55 -9.54 7.28 8.67
CA SER A 55 -10.83 7.24 7.97
C SER A 55 -11.52 8.60 7.85
N GLU A 56 -11.28 9.50 8.81
CA GLU A 56 -11.84 10.86 8.79
C GLU A 56 -11.04 11.81 7.88
N LYS A 57 -9.81 11.45 7.50
CA LYS A 57 -8.84 12.32 6.83
C LYS A 57 -8.54 11.90 5.41
N VAL A 58 -8.57 10.59 5.15
CA VAL A 58 -8.16 9.98 3.87
C VAL A 58 -9.23 8.98 3.43
N PRO A 59 -9.91 9.22 2.29
CA PRO A 59 -10.83 8.26 1.71
C PRO A 59 -10.11 6.93 1.48
N THR A 60 -10.66 5.84 2.02
CA THR A 60 -10.07 4.51 1.91
C THR A 60 -11.08 3.52 1.35
N VAL A 61 -10.70 2.86 0.27
CA VAL A 61 -11.44 1.73 -0.30
C VAL A 61 -11.02 0.46 0.45
N PHE A 62 -11.99 -0.19 1.08
CA PHE A 62 -11.74 -1.47 1.74
C PHE A 62 -11.89 -2.61 0.74
N GLY A 63 -10.77 -3.23 0.37
CA GLY A 63 -10.71 -4.31 -0.60
C GLY A 63 -9.43 -5.14 -0.50
N ASN A 64 -9.51 -6.35 -1.04
CA ASN A 64 -8.35 -7.23 -1.18
C ASN A 64 -7.64 -6.93 -2.51
N ILE A 65 -6.30 -6.94 -2.53
CA ILE A 65 -5.52 -6.77 -3.77
C ILE A 65 -5.65 -7.95 -4.74
N LEU A 66 -6.31 -9.03 -4.31
CA LEU A 66 -6.73 -10.14 -5.18
C LEU A 66 -8.04 -9.85 -5.94
N ASP A 67 -8.81 -8.85 -5.51
CA ASP A 67 -10.02 -8.40 -6.18
C ASP A 67 -9.63 -7.43 -7.32
N ARG A 68 -9.48 -7.99 -8.51
CA ARG A 68 -9.03 -7.25 -9.70
C ARG A 68 -10.04 -6.21 -10.15
N ASP A 69 -11.33 -6.53 -10.08
CA ASP A 69 -12.38 -5.63 -10.55
C ASP A 69 -12.47 -4.37 -9.67
N LEU A 70 -12.40 -4.56 -8.35
CA LEU A 70 -12.38 -3.45 -7.40
C LEU A 70 -11.09 -2.61 -7.52
N LEU A 71 -9.94 -3.25 -7.77
CA LEU A 71 -8.69 -2.54 -8.05
C LEU A 71 -8.81 -1.69 -9.32
N GLU A 72 -9.20 -2.29 -10.44
CA GLU A 72 -9.35 -1.59 -11.72
C GLU A 72 -10.34 -0.43 -11.60
N LYS A 73 -11.47 -0.64 -10.94
CA LYS A 73 -12.44 0.42 -10.64
C LYS A 73 -11.79 1.54 -9.84
N THR A 74 -11.07 1.21 -8.76
CA THR A 74 -10.41 2.21 -7.90
C THR A 74 -9.39 3.04 -8.67
N PHE A 75 -8.57 2.41 -9.49
CA PHE A 75 -7.58 3.09 -10.32
C PHE A 75 -8.23 3.98 -11.38
N ASN A 76 -9.26 3.50 -12.06
CA ASN A 76 -9.94 4.25 -13.11
C ASN A 76 -10.72 5.45 -12.59
N GLU A 77 -11.32 5.35 -11.40
CA GLU A 77 -12.03 6.46 -10.76
C GLU A 77 -11.09 7.52 -10.20
N PHE A 78 -10.02 7.08 -9.53
CA PHE A 78 -9.10 8.00 -8.86
C PHE A 78 -8.01 8.54 -9.79
N LYS A 79 -7.58 7.76 -10.79
CA LYS A 79 -6.50 8.08 -11.72
C LYS A 79 -5.22 8.54 -11.02
N PRO A 80 -4.62 7.71 -10.14
CA PRO A 80 -3.45 8.10 -9.38
C PRO A 80 -2.27 8.43 -10.30
N GLU A 81 -1.48 9.43 -9.92
CA GLU A 81 -0.21 9.77 -10.57
C GLU A 81 0.97 9.03 -9.92
N ILE A 82 0.82 8.75 -8.62
CA ILE A 82 1.84 8.04 -7.83
C ILE A 82 1.15 6.92 -7.07
N VAL A 83 1.79 5.76 -7.04
CA VAL A 83 1.33 4.59 -6.27
C VAL A 83 2.41 4.16 -5.30
N PHE A 84 2.05 4.01 -4.04
CA PHE A 84 2.85 3.32 -3.03
C PHE A 84 2.18 1.99 -2.71
N HIS A 85 2.83 0.89 -3.06
CA HIS A 85 2.33 -0.44 -2.80
C HIS A 85 2.98 -1.02 -1.55
N LEU A 86 2.20 -1.05 -0.45
CA LEU A 86 2.61 -1.58 0.85
C LEU A 86 1.76 -2.78 1.30
N ALA A 87 0.71 -3.11 0.54
CA ALA A 87 -0.13 -4.26 0.87
C ALA A 87 0.64 -5.55 0.72
N ALA A 88 0.74 -6.31 1.79
CA ALA A 88 1.41 -7.61 1.82
C ALA A 88 0.92 -8.43 3.02
N GLN A 89 1.14 -9.74 2.97
CA GLN A 89 1.14 -10.60 4.16
C GLN A 89 2.59 -10.63 4.73
N PRO A 90 2.91 -9.85 5.79
CA PRO A 90 4.29 -9.66 6.25
C PRO A 90 4.70 -10.59 7.40
N LEU A 91 3.76 -11.37 7.96
CA LEU A 91 3.99 -12.16 9.16
C LEU A 91 4.70 -13.47 8.83
N VAL A 92 5.95 -13.61 9.27
CA VAL A 92 6.80 -14.77 8.98
C VAL A 92 6.15 -16.07 9.47
N ARG A 93 5.62 -16.11 10.69
CA ARG A 93 4.96 -17.34 11.20
C ARG A 93 3.75 -17.73 10.36
N LEU A 94 2.96 -16.74 9.92
CA LEU A 94 1.81 -17.00 9.07
C LEU A 94 2.23 -17.50 7.69
N SER A 95 3.37 -17.05 7.15
CA SER A 95 3.84 -17.53 5.86
C SER A 95 4.19 -19.02 5.84
N TYR A 96 4.60 -19.57 6.96
CA TYR A 96 4.80 -21.02 7.10
C TYR A 96 3.49 -21.79 7.31
N ALA A 97 2.55 -21.22 8.05
CA ALA A 97 1.24 -21.85 8.28
C ALA A 97 0.33 -21.76 7.05
N GLU A 98 0.37 -20.64 6.34
CA GLU A 98 -0.49 -20.33 5.19
C GLU A 98 0.36 -19.88 3.98
N PRO A 99 1.18 -20.79 3.39
CA PRO A 99 2.06 -20.42 2.29
C PRO A 99 1.30 -20.00 1.03
N VAL A 100 0.19 -20.65 0.72
CA VAL A 100 -0.65 -20.30 -0.45
C VAL A 100 -1.17 -18.88 -0.33
N LEU A 101 -1.79 -18.54 0.79
CA LEU A 101 -2.26 -17.18 1.07
C LEU A 101 -1.14 -16.15 0.94
N THR A 102 0.05 -16.50 1.42
CA THR A 102 1.21 -15.61 1.36
C THR A 102 1.66 -15.35 -0.08
N TYR A 103 1.75 -16.40 -0.90
CA TYR A 103 2.09 -16.26 -2.32
C TYR A 103 1.00 -15.54 -3.12
N GLU A 104 -0.26 -15.89 -2.91
CA GLU A 104 -1.36 -15.20 -3.56
C GLU A 104 -1.34 -13.71 -3.25
N THR A 105 -1.20 -13.34 -1.97
CA THR A 105 -1.18 -11.93 -1.58
C THR A 105 0.08 -11.22 -2.10
N ASN A 106 1.27 -11.78 -1.86
CA ASN A 106 2.51 -11.04 -2.10
C ASN A 106 2.97 -11.10 -3.56
N VAL A 107 2.61 -12.14 -4.30
CA VAL A 107 2.98 -12.28 -5.72
C VAL A 107 1.80 -11.89 -6.61
N ILE A 108 0.69 -12.62 -6.54
CA ILE A 108 -0.45 -12.38 -7.43
C ILE A 108 -1.12 -11.05 -7.11
N GLY A 109 -1.31 -10.73 -5.84
CA GLY A 109 -1.86 -9.44 -5.41
C GLY A 109 -1.01 -8.26 -5.88
N SER A 110 0.31 -8.34 -5.75
CA SER A 110 1.21 -7.30 -6.27
C SER A 110 1.16 -7.18 -7.79
N LEU A 111 1.08 -8.31 -8.50
CA LEU A 111 0.89 -8.33 -9.96
C LEU A 111 -0.42 -7.64 -10.36
N ASN A 112 -1.52 -7.90 -9.64
CA ASN A 112 -2.80 -7.25 -9.91
C ASN A 112 -2.73 -5.73 -9.75
N VAL A 113 -2.04 -5.24 -8.71
CA VAL A 113 -1.86 -3.79 -8.49
C VAL A 113 -1.01 -3.17 -9.60
N LEU A 114 0.07 -3.83 -10.01
CA LEU A 114 0.91 -3.39 -11.13
C LEU A 114 0.14 -3.35 -12.45
N GLU A 115 -0.68 -4.35 -12.72
CA GLU A 115 -1.49 -4.42 -13.93
C GLU A 115 -2.60 -3.35 -13.94
N ALA A 116 -3.26 -3.10 -12.81
CA ALA A 116 -4.22 -2.01 -12.67
C ALA A 116 -3.56 -0.64 -12.91
N ALA A 117 -2.34 -0.43 -12.38
CA ALA A 117 -1.56 0.78 -12.61
C ALA A 117 -1.19 0.94 -14.09
N ARG A 118 -0.74 -0.13 -14.74
CA ARG A 118 -0.39 -0.14 -16.17
C ARG A 118 -1.59 0.22 -17.05
N ARG A 119 -2.75 -0.40 -16.79
CA ARG A 119 -3.97 -0.20 -17.59
C ARG A 119 -4.58 1.18 -17.38
N CYS A 120 -4.52 1.72 -16.18
CA CYS A 120 -5.05 3.04 -15.86
C CYS A 120 -4.35 4.16 -16.67
N GLY A 121 -3.08 4.01 -17.03
CA GLY A 121 -2.31 4.94 -17.85
C GLY A 121 -2.01 6.30 -17.21
N SER A 122 -2.50 6.59 -16.01
CA SER A 122 -2.25 7.85 -15.29
C SER A 122 -1.03 7.81 -14.38
N VAL A 123 -0.55 6.61 -14.03
CA VAL A 123 0.54 6.40 -13.08
C VAL A 123 1.88 6.77 -13.70
N LYS A 124 2.58 7.72 -13.08
CA LYS A 124 3.90 8.21 -13.48
C LYS A 124 5.02 7.63 -12.64
N ALA A 125 4.72 7.25 -11.40
CA ALA A 125 5.67 6.63 -10.49
C ALA A 125 4.98 5.54 -9.66
N PHE A 126 5.64 4.39 -9.55
CA PHE A 126 5.19 3.26 -8.75
C PHE A 126 6.32 2.84 -7.81
N VAL A 127 6.07 2.90 -6.51
CA VAL A 127 7.00 2.45 -5.47
C VAL A 127 6.47 1.15 -4.89
N ASN A 128 7.18 0.06 -5.14
CA ASN A 128 6.89 -1.24 -4.55
C ASN A 128 7.75 -1.44 -3.29
N VAL A 129 7.11 -1.50 -2.14
CA VAL A 129 7.80 -1.76 -0.86
C VAL A 129 7.96 -3.27 -0.72
N THR A 130 9.18 -3.73 -0.92
CA THR A 130 9.56 -5.15 -0.85
C THR A 130 10.09 -5.53 0.53
N THR A 131 10.96 -6.51 0.61
CA THR A 131 11.50 -7.06 1.86
C THR A 131 13.03 -7.11 1.83
N ASP A 132 13.65 -6.98 3.00
CA ASP A 132 15.06 -7.21 3.25
C ASP A 132 15.42 -8.72 3.30
N LYS A 133 14.43 -9.59 3.41
CA LYS A 133 14.63 -11.04 3.55
C LYS A 133 15.12 -11.75 2.27
N CYS A 134 15.28 -11.01 1.19
CA CYS A 134 15.95 -11.47 -0.02
C CYS A 134 17.48 -11.42 0.06
N TYR A 135 18.03 -10.75 1.07
CA TYR A 135 19.47 -10.68 1.30
C TYR A 135 19.93 -11.74 2.30
N GLU A 136 21.14 -12.28 2.09
CA GLU A 136 21.77 -13.17 3.03
C GLU A 136 22.13 -12.39 4.31
N ASN A 137 21.64 -12.85 5.45
CA ASN A 137 22.03 -12.31 6.74
C ASN A 137 23.35 -12.93 7.19
N LYS A 138 24.45 -12.20 7.08
CA LYS A 138 25.79 -12.63 7.52
C LYS A 138 26.09 -12.26 8.96
N GLU A 139 25.14 -11.66 9.69
CA GLU A 139 25.28 -11.20 11.07
C GLU A 139 26.53 -10.33 11.31
N VAL A 140 26.89 -9.51 10.31
CA VAL A 140 28.00 -8.57 10.38
C VAL A 140 27.49 -7.14 10.42
N ALA A 141 28.28 -6.21 11.01
CA ALA A 141 27.89 -4.80 11.14
C ALA A 141 27.86 -4.03 9.82
N LYS A 142 28.39 -4.60 8.74
CA LYS A 142 28.32 -4.01 7.39
C LYS A 142 27.17 -4.65 6.62
N GLY A 143 26.23 -3.82 6.16
CA GLY A 143 25.18 -4.22 5.25
C GLY A 143 25.69 -4.45 3.84
#